data_2a51a97b3b42f02cafdf7525e57cdc8f
#
_entry.id   2a51a97b3b42f02cafdf7525e57cdc8f
#
_cell.length_a   1.000
_cell.length_b   1.000
_cell.length_c   1.000
_cell.angle_alpha   90.00
_cell.angle_beta   90.00
_cell.angle_gamma   90.00
#
_symmetry.space_group_name_H-M   'P 1'
#
loop_
_entity.id
_entity.type
_entity.pdbx_description
1 polymer ?
#
loop_
_entity_poly.entity_id
_entity_poly.type
_entity_poly.pdbx_seq_one_letter_code
_entity_poly.pdbx_strand_id
1 'polypeptide(L)'
;MSERTSADDGAIEAILDTLARTAPEIRAGLVGRREYVEAANPSGEDQLAADVHADQLLEDRLLAIGDVGTYVSEERPDTIEAEDGGDLSVAVDPLDGSSNIKPNNTMGTIVGVYDTPLPARGRDLVAGVYVLLGPITTIVAAVDGTVTEYVVDDGDRHTAREDVSLPDEPTVYGFGGRVPDWTAEFTEYAREIESDTSLKLRYGGAMIGDVNQVMTYGGVFAYPTLESAPEGKLRLQFEANPMGYIVESAGGKSSDGERSLLGVEPDDLHDRVPVYLGNAGLIDRLEAAVDGGK
;
A
#
# COMPACT_ATOMS: atom_id res chain seq x y z
N MET A 1 -7.33 -16.05 -16.35
CA MET A 1 -6.18 -15.22 -16.74
C MET A 1 -6.39 -14.85 -18.20
N SER A 2 -6.76 -13.60 -18.48
CA SER A 2 -6.75 -13.04 -19.84
C SER A 2 -5.28 -12.88 -20.24
N GLU A 3 -4.91 -13.23 -21.47
CA GLU A 3 -3.56 -12.91 -21.97
C GLU A 3 -3.51 -11.38 -22.14
N ARG A 4 -2.62 -10.73 -21.36
CA ARG A 4 -2.32 -9.30 -21.52
C ARG A 4 -1.84 -9.02 -22.92
N THR A 5 -2.20 -7.86 -23.41
CA THR A 5 -1.72 -7.37 -24.71
C THR A 5 -0.45 -6.52 -24.50
N SER A 6 0.35 -6.38 -25.55
CA SER A 6 1.52 -5.47 -25.54
C SER A 6 1.14 -3.99 -25.30
N ALA A 7 -0.14 -3.64 -25.45
CA ALA A 7 -0.65 -2.31 -25.15
C ALA A 7 -0.75 -2.10 -23.62
N ASP A 8 -1.19 -3.12 -22.87
CA ASP A 8 -1.30 -3.05 -21.41
C ASP A 8 0.06 -2.88 -20.75
N ASP A 9 1.11 -3.54 -21.29
CA ASP A 9 2.49 -3.37 -20.81
C ASP A 9 2.98 -1.93 -21.01
N GLY A 10 2.65 -1.31 -22.16
CA GLY A 10 2.97 0.09 -22.44
C GLY A 10 2.28 1.06 -21.49
N ALA A 11 1.03 0.79 -21.12
CA ALA A 11 0.28 1.60 -20.17
C ALA A 11 0.87 1.55 -18.75
N ILE A 12 1.25 0.36 -18.26
CA ILE A 12 1.90 0.21 -16.96
C ILE A 12 3.24 0.94 -16.92
N GLU A 13 4.05 0.81 -17.97
CA GLU A 13 5.31 1.55 -18.10
C GLU A 13 5.08 3.09 -18.06
N ALA A 14 4.04 3.59 -18.73
CA ALA A 14 3.67 5.00 -18.71
C ALA A 14 3.23 5.45 -17.29
N ILE A 15 2.50 4.61 -16.55
CA ILE A 15 2.13 4.86 -15.15
C ILE A 15 3.39 4.95 -14.28
N LEU A 16 4.30 3.98 -14.36
CA LEU A 16 5.55 3.96 -13.60
C LEU A 16 6.41 5.18 -13.88
N ASP A 17 6.55 5.57 -15.15
CA ASP A 17 7.29 6.77 -15.55
C ASP A 17 6.62 8.06 -15.04
N THR A 18 5.29 8.09 -15.02
CA THR A 18 4.53 9.23 -14.49
C THR A 18 4.71 9.35 -12.99
N LEU A 19 4.66 8.24 -12.25
CA LEU A 19 4.93 8.23 -10.81
C LEU A 19 6.36 8.69 -10.51
N ALA A 20 7.35 8.22 -11.26
CA ALA A 20 8.74 8.63 -11.11
C ALA A 20 8.92 10.15 -11.31
N ARG A 21 8.31 10.71 -12.36
CA ARG A 21 8.35 12.17 -12.64
C ARG A 21 7.59 13.00 -11.62
N THR A 22 6.55 12.43 -11.00
CA THR A 22 5.70 13.14 -10.02
C THR A 22 6.31 13.15 -8.61
N ALA A 23 7.02 12.09 -8.23
CA ALA A 23 7.57 11.91 -6.88
C ALA A 23 8.44 13.10 -6.39
N PRO A 24 9.36 13.69 -7.19
CA PRO A 24 10.11 14.87 -6.75
C PRO A 24 9.23 16.08 -6.44
N GLU A 25 8.13 16.28 -7.17
CA GLU A 25 7.21 17.40 -6.94
C GLU A 25 6.34 17.17 -5.70
N ILE A 26 5.85 15.94 -5.48
CA ILE A 26 5.17 15.57 -4.23
C ILE A 26 6.11 15.86 -3.07
N ARG A 27 7.36 15.35 -3.12
CA ARG A 27 8.36 15.55 -2.08
C ARG A 27 8.65 17.03 -1.81
N ALA A 28 8.82 17.83 -2.86
CA ALA A 28 9.02 19.28 -2.73
C ALA A 28 7.78 19.97 -2.15
N GLY A 29 6.60 19.48 -2.49
CA GLY A 29 5.30 19.95 -2.00
C GLY A 29 5.06 19.71 -0.51
N LEU A 30 5.78 18.80 0.15
CA LEU A 30 5.66 18.56 1.59
C LEU A 30 6.14 19.77 2.41
N VAL A 31 7.04 20.58 1.86
CA VAL A 31 7.58 21.76 2.54
C VAL A 31 6.48 22.80 2.67
N GLY A 32 6.16 23.19 3.92
CA GLY A 32 5.13 24.19 4.22
C GLY A 32 3.69 23.67 4.23
N ARG A 33 3.45 22.37 4.00
CA ARG A 33 2.10 21.75 4.02
C ARG A 33 1.90 20.78 5.19
N ARG A 34 2.41 21.14 6.37
CA ARG A 34 2.32 20.34 7.60
C ARG A 34 1.05 20.60 8.41
N GLU A 35 0.17 21.46 7.91
CA GLU A 35 -1.05 21.89 8.59
C GLU A 35 -2.26 21.12 8.02
N TYR A 36 -3.21 20.83 8.89
CA TYR A 36 -4.49 20.27 8.49
C TYR A 36 -5.31 21.33 7.75
N VAL A 37 -6.02 20.92 6.72
CA VAL A 37 -7.03 21.75 6.07
C VAL A 37 -8.36 21.62 6.81
N GLU A 38 -9.29 22.59 6.64
CA GLU A 38 -10.64 22.52 7.21
C GLU A 38 -11.53 21.55 6.39
N ALA A 39 -11.03 20.34 6.16
CA ALA A 39 -11.72 19.26 5.44
C ALA A 39 -11.34 17.92 6.06
N ALA A 40 -12.24 16.96 5.94
CA ALA A 40 -11.98 15.56 6.28
C ALA A 40 -12.09 14.70 5.01
N ASN A 41 -11.34 13.60 4.96
CA ASN A 41 -11.48 12.61 3.90
C ASN A 41 -12.83 11.84 4.06
N PRO A 42 -13.23 10.99 3.11
CA PRO A 42 -14.50 10.23 3.16
C PRO A 42 -14.67 9.41 4.44
N SER A 43 -13.58 9.10 5.11
CA SER A 43 -13.56 8.32 6.35
C SER A 43 -13.60 9.17 7.62
N GLY A 44 -13.70 10.49 7.49
CA GLY A 44 -13.76 11.44 8.60
C GLY A 44 -12.39 11.71 9.27
N GLU A 45 -11.29 11.38 8.60
CA GLU A 45 -9.95 11.71 9.06
C GLU A 45 -9.56 13.11 8.58
N ASP A 46 -8.84 13.87 9.41
CA ASP A 46 -8.38 15.21 9.07
C ASP A 46 -7.33 15.14 7.94
N GLN A 47 -7.59 15.82 6.82
CA GLN A 47 -6.65 15.89 5.69
C GLN A 47 -5.54 16.92 5.96
N LEU A 48 -4.31 16.57 5.59
CA LEU A 48 -3.22 17.53 5.50
C LEU A 48 -3.23 18.23 4.13
N ALA A 49 -2.75 19.46 4.09
CA ALA A 49 -2.56 20.17 2.81
C ALA A 49 -1.58 19.43 1.86
N ALA A 50 -0.76 18.53 2.41
CA ALA A 50 0.13 17.67 1.64
C ALA A 50 -0.62 16.59 0.89
N ASP A 51 -1.64 15.95 1.52
CA ASP A 51 -2.46 14.90 0.91
C ASP A 51 -3.22 15.45 -0.29
N VAL A 52 -3.90 16.59 -0.10
CA VAL A 52 -4.65 17.28 -1.17
C VAL A 52 -3.74 17.67 -2.35
N HIS A 53 -2.52 18.11 -2.06
CA HIS A 53 -1.56 18.49 -3.10
C HIS A 53 -1.05 17.28 -3.88
N ALA A 54 -0.72 16.18 -3.18
CA ALA A 54 -0.27 14.95 -3.81
C ALA A 54 -1.37 14.34 -4.68
N ASP A 55 -2.61 14.29 -4.14
CA ASP A 55 -3.77 13.78 -4.83
C ASP A 55 -4.04 14.53 -6.14
N GLN A 56 -4.05 15.88 -6.13
CA GLN A 56 -4.26 16.67 -7.34
C GLN A 56 -3.18 16.43 -8.41
N LEU A 57 -1.90 16.34 -8.00
CA LEU A 57 -0.82 16.06 -8.94
C LEU A 57 -0.95 14.68 -9.59
N LEU A 58 -1.35 13.68 -8.81
CA LEU A 58 -1.51 12.30 -9.29
C LEU A 58 -2.72 12.18 -10.21
N GLU A 59 -3.88 12.76 -9.84
CA GLU A 59 -5.07 12.82 -10.68
C GLU A 59 -4.75 13.40 -12.05
N ASP A 60 -4.25 14.66 -12.08
CA ASP A 60 -3.98 15.39 -13.33
C ASP A 60 -3.07 14.61 -14.29
N ARG A 61 -2.12 13.84 -13.73
CA ARG A 61 -1.10 13.16 -14.53
C ARG A 61 -1.45 11.73 -14.89
N LEU A 62 -2.10 11.00 -14.02
CA LEU A 62 -2.51 9.63 -14.30
C LEU A 62 -3.66 9.61 -15.30
N LEU A 63 -4.65 10.50 -15.16
CA LEU A 63 -5.73 10.64 -16.15
C LEU A 63 -5.27 11.21 -17.50
N ALA A 64 -4.09 11.82 -17.57
CA ALA A 64 -3.49 12.22 -18.85
C ALA A 64 -2.91 11.05 -19.66
N ILE A 65 -2.80 9.85 -19.07
CA ILE A 65 -2.40 8.62 -19.76
C ILE A 65 -3.64 8.06 -20.45
N GLY A 66 -3.62 7.97 -21.78
CA GLY A 66 -4.80 7.61 -22.57
C GLY A 66 -5.42 6.24 -22.25
N ASP A 67 -4.64 5.31 -21.67
CA ASP A 67 -5.13 3.99 -21.26
C ASP A 67 -5.79 4.00 -19.87
N VAL A 68 -5.65 5.08 -19.08
CA VAL A 68 -6.29 5.25 -17.77
C VAL A 68 -7.65 5.93 -17.94
N GLY A 69 -8.72 5.20 -17.66
CA GLY A 69 -10.10 5.70 -17.75
C GLY A 69 -10.66 6.19 -16.42
N THR A 70 -10.19 5.64 -15.32
CA THR A 70 -10.78 5.89 -13.99
C THR A 70 -9.70 6.15 -12.95
N TYR A 71 -9.90 7.18 -12.14
CA TYR A 71 -9.09 7.51 -10.97
C TYR A 71 -9.97 7.51 -9.72
N VAL A 72 -9.56 6.76 -8.70
CA VAL A 72 -10.16 6.82 -7.36
C VAL A 72 -9.08 7.06 -6.32
N SER A 73 -9.39 7.83 -5.29
CA SER A 73 -8.44 8.25 -4.25
C SER A 73 -9.01 8.01 -2.87
N GLU A 74 -8.14 7.64 -1.93
CA GLU A 74 -8.49 7.58 -0.51
C GLU A 74 -9.03 8.92 0.01
N GLU A 75 -8.54 10.02 -0.57
CA GLU A 75 -8.83 11.38 -0.15
C GLU A 75 -10.16 11.94 -0.70
N ARG A 76 -10.84 11.20 -1.59
CA ARG A 76 -12.07 11.65 -2.26
C ARG A 76 -13.19 10.62 -2.21
N PRO A 77 -14.44 11.08 -2.06
CA PRO A 77 -15.58 10.16 -2.08
C PRO A 77 -15.97 9.70 -3.49
N ASP A 78 -15.60 10.48 -4.51
CA ASP A 78 -16.09 10.31 -5.87
C ASP A 78 -15.04 9.66 -6.77
N THR A 79 -15.53 8.84 -7.69
CA THR A 79 -14.75 8.33 -8.83
C THR A 79 -14.61 9.42 -9.88
N ILE A 80 -13.44 9.58 -10.46
CA ILE A 80 -13.15 10.54 -11.52
C ILE A 80 -12.89 9.78 -12.81
N GLU A 81 -13.70 10.09 -13.82
CA GLU A 81 -13.60 9.48 -15.13
C GLU A 81 -12.90 10.41 -16.12
N ALA A 82 -11.99 9.88 -16.93
CA ALA A 82 -11.41 10.62 -18.05
C ALA A 82 -12.42 10.78 -19.18
N GLU A 83 -12.45 11.94 -19.85
CA GLU A 83 -13.39 12.21 -20.97
C GLU A 83 -13.21 11.21 -22.13
N ASP A 84 -11.97 10.86 -22.48
CA ASP A 84 -11.58 9.93 -23.54
C ASP A 84 -10.62 8.86 -22.98
N GLY A 85 -10.89 8.33 -21.76
CA GLY A 85 -10.02 7.38 -21.07
C GLY A 85 -10.13 5.95 -21.58
N GLY A 86 -9.11 5.15 -21.26
CA GLY A 86 -9.04 3.73 -21.58
C GLY A 86 -9.73 2.84 -20.53
N ASP A 87 -9.36 1.57 -20.54
CA ASP A 87 -10.01 0.53 -19.75
C ASP A 87 -9.39 0.35 -18.35
N LEU A 88 -8.24 0.99 -18.05
CA LEU A 88 -7.57 0.86 -16.76
C LEU A 88 -8.19 1.78 -15.70
N SER A 89 -8.38 1.22 -14.51
CA SER A 89 -8.76 1.94 -13.30
C SER A 89 -7.57 2.02 -12.35
N VAL A 90 -7.29 3.19 -11.77
CA VAL A 90 -6.24 3.38 -10.77
C VAL A 90 -6.85 3.75 -9.42
N ALA A 91 -6.47 3.00 -8.38
CA ALA A 91 -6.80 3.29 -6.99
C ALA A 91 -5.54 3.81 -6.28
N VAL A 92 -5.63 4.99 -5.66
CA VAL A 92 -4.48 5.72 -5.16
C VAL A 92 -4.67 6.10 -3.70
N ASP A 93 -3.70 5.75 -2.85
CA ASP A 93 -3.40 6.49 -1.63
C ASP A 93 -2.31 7.51 -1.97
N PRO A 94 -2.63 8.81 -2.03
CA PRO A 94 -1.68 9.82 -2.46
C PRO A 94 -0.48 9.97 -1.54
N LEU A 95 -0.67 9.75 -0.23
CA LEU A 95 0.40 9.95 0.75
C LEU A 95 0.22 9.10 2.01
N ASP A 96 0.39 7.76 1.87
CA ASP A 96 0.40 6.85 3.03
C ASP A 96 1.37 7.33 4.11
N GLY A 97 0.85 7.39 5.33
CA GLY A 97 1.61 7.87 6.47
C GLY A 97 1.82 9.38 6.49
N SER A 98 0.91 10.18 5.95
CA SER A 98 1.02 11.64 5.93
C SER A 98 1.26 12.27 7.30
N SER A 99 0.79 11.67 8.40
CA SER A 99 1.10 12.08 9.76
C SER A 99 2.61 12.08 10.08
N ASN A 100 3.40 11.27 9.36
CA ASN A 100 4.86 11.21 9.46
C ASN A 100 5.57 12.46 8.94
N ILE A 101 4.86 13.37 8.27
CA ILE A 101 5.42 14.69 7.90
C ILE A 101 5.84 15.51 9.14
N LYS A 102 5.13 15.33 10.27
CA LYS A 102 5.44 16.06 11.51
C LYS A 102 6.77 15.66 12.12
N PRO A 103 7.04 14.37 12.36
CA PRO A 103 8.33 13.89 12.84
C PRO A 103 9.39 13.80 11.73
N ASN A 104 9.07 14.14 10.47
CA ASN A 104 9.94 14.01 9.31
C ASN A 104 10.43 12.58 9.11
N ASN A 105 9.49 11.65 9.10
CA ASN A 105 9.72 10.23 8.89
C ASN A 105 9.22 9.77 7.50
N THR A 106 9.46 8.51 7.15
CA THR A 106 9.12 7.91 5.84
C THR A 106 7.61 7.92 5.59
N MET A 107 7.22 8.23 4.36
CA MET A 107 5.87 8.20 3.82
C MET A 107 5.93 7.95 2.32
N GLY A 108 4.80 7.88 1.62
CA GLY A 108 4.83 7.73 0.16
C GLY A 108 3.47 7.47 -0.45
N THR A 109 3.45 7.18 -1.73
CA THR A 109 2.24 6.96 -2.55
C THR A 109 2.05 5.47 -2.82
N ILE A 110 0.82 4.97 -2.72
CA ILE A 110 0.45 3.60 -3.08
C ILE A 110 -0.52 3.64 -4.26
N VAL A 111 -0.31 2.78 -5.25
CA VAL A 111 -1.15 2.71 -6.45
C VAL A 111 -1.49 1.26 -6.78
N GLY A 112 -2.78 0.97 -6.89
CA GLY A 112 -3.30 -0.26 -7.50
C GLY A 112 -3.81 0.02 -8.90
N VAL A 113 -3.41 -0.78 -9.88
CA VAL A 113 -3.90 -0.69 -11.27
C VAL A 113 -4.74 -1.91 -11.58
N TYR A 114 -5.95 -1.69 -12.10
CA TYR A 114 -6.94 -2.72 -12.39
C TYR A 114 -7.39 -2.63 -13.85
N ASP A 115 -7.68 -3.77 -14.46
CA ASP A 115 -8.32 -3.87 -15.78
C ASP A 115 -9.84 -4.07 -15.67
N THR A 116 -10.42 -3.65 -14.56
CA THR A 116 -11.84 -3.79 -14.24
C THR A 116 -12.34 -2.55 -13.49
N PRO A 117 -13.65 -2.24 -13.54
CA PRO A 117 -14.24 -1.17 -12.74
C PRO A 117 -14.04 -1.39 -11.23
N LEU A 118 -13.84 -0.28 -10.50
CA LEU A 118 -13.71 -0.27 -9.04
C LEU A 118 -15.07 -0.04 -8.35
N PRO A 119 -15.28 -0.58 -7.14
CA PRO A 119 -14.35 -1.37 -6.34
C PRO A 119 -14.16 -2.80 -6.86
N ALA A 120 -12.95 -3.36 -6.69
CA ALA A 120 -12.58 -4.68 -7.19
C ALA A 120 -11.72 -5.46 -6.18
N ARG A 121 -11.64 -6.78 -6.36
CA ARG A 121 -10.78 -7.61 -5.51
C ARG A 121 -9.31 -7.39 -5.85
N GLY A 122 -8.43 -7.60 -4.87
CA GLY A 122 -7.00 -7.51 -5.08
C GLY A 122 -6.43 -8.47 -6.13
N ARG A 123 -7.09 -9.62 -6.37
CA ARG A 123 -6.69 -10.56 -7.44
C ARG A 123 -6.92 -10.04 -8.85
N ASP A 124 -7.73 -8.98 -9.01
CA ASP A 124 -8.04 -8.35 -10.29
C ASP A 124 -7.04 -7.20 -10.60
N LEU A 125 -6.02 -7.00 -9.72
CA LEU A 125 -4.89 -6.12 -9.99
C LEU A 125 -4.05 -6.62 -11.15
N VAL A 126 -3.69 -5.70 -12.04
CA VAL A 126 -2.70 -5.91 -13.09
C VAL A 126 -1.33 -5.36 -12.70
N ALA A 127 -1.30 -4.39 -11.78
CA ALA A 127 -0.08 -3.94 -11.12
C ALA A 127 -0.38 -3.39 -9.72
N GLY A 128 0.57 -3.64 -8.80
CA GLY A 128 0.64 -2.97 -7.51
C GLY A 128 1.95 -2.18 -7.42
N VAL A 129 1.88 -0.93 -7.00
CA VAL A 129 3.04 -0.03 -6.99
C VAL A 129 3.06 0.76 -5.68
N TYR A 130 4.23 0.96 -5.11
CA TYR A 130 4.42 2.03 -4.13
C TYR A 130 5.65 2.88 -4.44
N VAL A 131 5.54 4.17 -4.15
CA VAL A 131 6.62 5.16 -4.24
C VAL A 131 7.02 5.57 -2.84
N LEU A 132 8.20 5.19 -2.38
CA LEU A 132 8.69 5.46 -1.03
C LEU A 132 9.49 6.77 -1.00
N LEU A 133 9.01 7.74 -0.23
CA LEU A 133 9.69 9.02 0.04
C LEU A 133 10.53 8.90 1.33
N GLY A 134 11.63 8.17 1.21
CA GLY A 134 12.61 7.99 2.27
C GLY A 134 13.84 8.91 2.12
N PRO A 135 15.02 8.52 2.67
CA PRO A 135 16.30 9.21 2.42
C PRO A 135 16.60 9.33 0.93
N ILE A 136 16.24 8.33 0.15
CA ILE A 136 16.17 8.34 -1.31
C ILE A 136 14.74 8.01 -1.73
N THR A 137 14.35 8.39 -2.94
CA THR A 137 13.06 8.00 -3.50
C THR A 137 13.20 6.68 -4.26
N THR A 138 12.38 5.69 -3.93
CA THR A 138 12.34 4.40 -4.63
C THR A 138 10.92 4.08 -5.07
N ILE A 139 10.80 3.27 -6.12
CA ILE A 139 9.54 2.68 -6.56
C ILE A 139 9.70 1.16 -6.48
N VAL A 140 8.72 0.49 -5.89
CA VAL A 140 8.60 -0.97 -5.99
C VAL A 140 7.30 -1.27 -6.72
N ALA A 141 7.40 -2.04 -7.78
CA ALA A 141 6.29 -2.40 -8.62
C ALA A 141 6.21 -3.92 -8.79
N ALA A 142 5.03 -4.49 -8.55
CA ALA A 142 4.70 -5.84 -8.93
C ALA A 142 3.84 -5.81 -10.20
N VAL A 143 4.30 -6.46 -11.25
CA VAL A 143 3.61 -6.59 -12.53
C VAL A 143 3.70 -8.05 -12.97
N ASP A 144 2.58 -8.67 -13.29
CA ASP A 144 2.52 -10.09 -13.71
C ASP A 144 3.27 -11.05 -12.75
N GLY A 145 3.20 -10.80 -11.44
CA GLY A 145 3.86 -11.62 -10.42
C GLY A 145 5.36 -11.42 -10.30
N THR A 146 5.95 -10.46 -11.03
CA THR A 146 7.37 -10.09 -10.93
C THR A 146 7.48 -8.76 -10.20
N VAL A 147 8.36 -8.70 -9.20
CA VAL A 147 8.59 -7.48 -8.41
C VAL A 147 9.91 -6.84 -8.81
N THR A 148 9.87 -5.56 -9.16
CA THR A 148 11.06 -4.77 -9.51
C THR A 148 11.16 -3.54 -8.60
N GLU A 149 12.37 -3.25 -8.14
CA GLU A 149 12.69 -2.01 -7.42
C GLU A 149 13.46 -1.06 -8.32
N TYR A 150 13.05 0.20 -8.30
CA TYR A 150 13.71 1.30 -8.99
C TYR A 150 14.16 2.37 -8.00
N VAL A 151 15.26 3.05 -8.31
CA VAL A 151 15.65 4.32 -7.68
C VAL A 151 15.21 5.44 -8.60
N VAL A 152 14.63 6.49 -8.02
CA VAL A 152 14.25 7.71 -8.75
C VAL A 152 15.32 8.77 -8.55
N ASP A 153 15.89 9.24 -9.66
CA ASP A 153 16.86 10.33 -9.71
C ASP A 153 16.37 11.40 -10.70
N ASP A 154 16.10 12.60 -10.20
CA ASP A 154 15.58 13.76 -10.96
C ASP A 154 14.34 13.46 -11.83
N GLY A 155 13.48 12.54 -11.35
CA GLY A 155 12.26 12.13 -12.06
C GLY A 155 12.43 10.98 -13.04
N ASP A 156 13.65 10.50 -13.27
CA ASP A 156 13.94 9.29 -14.04
C ASP A 156 14.03 8.08 -13.10
N ARG A 157 13.45 6.95 -13.49
CA ARG A 157 13.59 5.69 -12.75
C ARG A 157 14.69 4.81 -13.32
N HIS A 158 15.51 4.26 -12.44
CA HIS A 158 16.59 3.35 -12.77
C HIS A 158 16.40 2.04 -12.02
N THR A 159 16.41 0.91 -12.73
CA THR A 159 16.28 -0.41 -12.09
C THR A 159 17.41 -0.63 -11.09
N ALA A 160 17.03 -0.86 -9.85
CA ALA A 160 17.96 -1.18 -8.76
C ALA A 160 18.03 -2.68 -8.49
N ARG A 161 16.88 -3.37 -8.50
CA ARG A 161 16.79 -4.82 -8.32
C ARG A 161 15.66 -5.38 -9.18
N GLU A 162 15.91 -6.47 -9.86
CA GLU A 162 14.91 -7.27 -10.57
C GLU A 162 14.59 -8.54 -9.77
N ASP A 163 13.43 -9.15 -10.02
CA ASP A 163 12.99 -10.38 -9.39
C ASP A 163 13.10 -10.35 -7.85
N VAL A 164 12.64 -9.22 -7.26
CA VAL A 164 12.70 -9.02 -5.81
C VAL A 164 11.82 -10.04 -5.12
N SER A 165 12.40 -10.79 -4.18
CA SER A 165 11.69 -11.74 -3.32
C SER A 165 11.91 -11.43 -1.85
N LEU A 166 10.95 -11.83 -0.99
CA LEU A 166 11.15 -11.75 0.45
C LEU A 166 12.31 -12.66 0.87
N PRO A 167 13.21 -12.18 1.77
CA PRO A 167 14.20 -13.05 2.38
C PRO A 167 13.55 -14.24 3.10
N ASP A 168 14.11 -15.43 2.92
CA ASP A 168 13.61 -16.67 3.54
C ASP A 168 13.71 -16.64 5.09
N GLU A 169 14.71 -15.94 5.61
CA GLU A 169 14.95 -15.78 7.05
C GLU A 169 14.41 -14.43 7.51
N PRO A 170 13.24 -14.37 8.17
CA PRO A 170 12.65 -13.13 8.66
C PRO A 170 13.48 -12.56 9.84
N THR A 171 13.67 -11.24 9.85
CA THR A 171 14.44 -10.55 10.89
C THR A 171 13.75 -9.34 11.52
N VAL A 172 12.58 -8.92 10.98
CA VAL A 172 11.87 -7.75 11.50
C VAL A 172 10.39 -8.03 11.75
N TYR A 173 9.81 -7.26 12.67
CA TYR A 173 8.36 -7.17 12.85
C TYR A 173 7.94 -5.75 13.16
N GLY A 174 6.73 -5.36 12.78
CA GLY A 174 6.14 -4.06 13.09
C GLY A 174 4.64 -4.18 13.22
N PHE A 175 4.08 -3.67 14.34
CA PHE A 175 2.66 -3.78 14.63
C PHE A 175 2.04 -2.41 14.88
N GLY A 176 0.98 -2.10 14.13
CA GLY A 176 0.23 -0.87 14.24
C GLY A 176 -0.83 -0.91 15.34
N GLY A 177 -1.44 0.25 15.56
CA GLY A 177 -2.46 0.43 16.59
C GLY A 177 -1.87 0.69 17.97
N ARG A 178 -2.77 0.83 18.94
CA ARG A 178 -2.39 0.99 20.36
C ARG A 178 -2.48 -0.35 21.06
N VAL A 179 -1.44 -0.75 21.76
CA VAL A 179 -1.39 -2.04 22.45
C VAL A 179 -2.63 -2.33 23.34
N PRO A 180 -3.18 -1.36 24.11
CA PRO A 180 -4.39 -1.61 24.90
C PRO A 180 -5.69 -1.79 24.06
N ASP A 181 -5.62 -1.54 22.77
CA ASP A 181 -6.75 -1.62 21.84
C ASP A 181 -6.67 -2.89 20.94
N TRP A 182 -5.62 -3.67 21.08
CA TRP A 182 -5.47 -4.95 20.41
C TRP A 182 -6.38 -6.00 21.02
N THR A 183 -6.94 -6.90 20.19
CA THR A 183 -7.68 -8.05 20.69
C THR A 183 -6.79 -8.96 21.53
N ALA A 184 -7.42 -9.82 22.34
CA ALA A 184 -6.69 -10.76 23.19
C ALA A 184 -5.85 -11.73 22.35
N GLU A 185 -6.41 -12.22 21.25
CA GLU A 185 -5.80 -13.19 20.33
C GLU A 185 -4.56 -12.57 19.64
N PHE A 186 -4.69 -11.35 19.10
CA PHE A 186 -3.56 -10.66 18.51
C PHE A 186 -2.48 -10.32 19.55
N THR A 187 -2.88 -9.97 20.77
CA THR A 187 -1.95 -9.71 21.88
C THR A 187 -1.12 -10.95 22.22
N GLU A 188 -1.72 -12.15 22.17
CA GLU A 188 -1.00 -13.40 22.39
C GLU A 188 0.02 -13.67 21.29
N TYR A 189 -0.37 -13.53 20.03
CA TYR A 189 0.54 -13.60 18.88
C TYR A 189 1.69 -12.58 19.01
N ALA A 190 1.38 -11.32 19.29
CA ALA A 190 2.38 -10.27 19.43
C ALA A 190 3.43 -10.63 20.49
N ARG A 191 3.02 -11.17 21.66
CA ARG A 191 3.95 -11.62 22.71
C ARG A 191 4.84 -12.78 22.28
N GLU A 192 4.30 -13.70 21.48
CA GLU A 192 5.08 -14.78 20.89
C GLU A 192 6.17 -14.23 19.99
N ILE A 193 5.82 -13.31 19.07
CA ILE A 193 6.77 -12.64 18.15
C ILE A 193 7.80 -11.81 18.94
N GLU A 194 7.39 -11.06 19.94
CA GLU A 194 8.30 -10.28 20.81
C GLU A 194 9.32 -11.14 21.56
N SER A 195 8.98 -12.40 21.84
CA SER A 195 9.88 -13.35 22.49
C SER A 195 10.89 -14.01 21.56
N ASP A 196 10.71 -13.87 20.24
CA ASP A 196 11.61 -14.44 19.24
C ASP A 196 12.87 -13.61 19.09
N THR A 197 14.00 -14.15 19.53
CA THR A 197 15.30 -13.45 19.54
C THR A 197 15.88 -13.21 18.14
N SER A 198 15.34 -13.83 17.10
CA SER A 198 15.74 -13.58 15.70
C SER A 198 15.09 -12.33 15.12
N LEU A 199 13.97 -11.89 15.69
CA LEU A 199 13.18 -10.78 15.18
C LEU A 199 13.48 -9.47 15.94
N LYS A 200 13.46 -8.35 15.23
CA LYS A 200 13.66 -7.00 15.76
C LYS A 200 12.43 -6.14 15.51
N LEU A 201 11.96 -5.45 16.53
CA LEU A 201 10.90 -4.45 16.38
C LEU A 201 11.37 -3.31 15.45
N ARG A 202 10.60 -3.08 14.42
CA ARG A 202 10.72 -1.98 13.49
C ARG A 202 9.32 -1.48 13.14
N TYR A 203 8.98 -0.28 13.60
CA TYR A 203 7.70 0.36 13.32
C TYR A 203 7.91 1.85 13.11
N GLY A 204 7.63 2.31 11.89
CA GLY A 204 7.84 3.70 11.45
C GLY A 204 6.58 4.56 11.45
N GLY A 205 5.41 3.96 11.62
CA GLY A 205 4.13 4.66 11.68
C GLY A 205 3.51 5.01 10.32
N ALA A 206 4.03 4.42 9.23
CA ALA A 206 3.43 4.42 7.90
C ALA A 206 3.56 3.02 7.32
N MET A 207 2.46 2.47 6.78
CA MET A 207 2.44 1.10 6.26
C MET A 207 3.49 0.91 5.17
N ILE A 208 3.58 1.84 4.23
CA ILE A 208 4.54 1.78 3.12
C ILE A 208 6.00 1.63 3.60
N GLY A 209 6.39 2.37 4.64
CA GLY A 209 7.73 2.29 5.22
C GLY A 209 7.99 1.00 5.96
N ASP A 210 7.01 0.52 6.70
CA ASP A 210 7.11 -0.70 7.48
C ASP A 210 7.08 -1.95 6.60
N VAL A 211 6.23 -1.99 5.56
CA VAL A 211 6.22 -3.07 4.57
C VAL A 211 7.50 -3.07 3.73
N ASN A 212 8.06 -1.90 3.38
CA ASN A 212 9.35 -1.84 2.71
C ASN A 212 10.49 -2.45 3.54
N GLN A 213 10.43 -2.37 4.88
CA GLN A 213 11.38 -3.07 5.75
C GLN A 213 11.17 -4.59 5.71
N VAL A 214 9.91 -5.05 5.67
CA VAL A 214 9.59 -6.48 5.50
C VAL A 214 10.10 -6.98 4.16
N MET A 215 9.88 -6.24 3.07
CA MET A 215 10.41 -6.57 1.73
C MET A 215 11.93 -6.65 1.69
N THR A 216 12.61 -5.86 2.53
CA THR A 216 14.08 -5.78 2.56
C THR A 216 14.72 -6.86 3.44
N TYR A 217 14.10 -7.15 4.59
CA TYR A 217 14.73 -7.94 5.67
C TYR A 217 13.99 -9.25 5.98
N GLY A 218 12.86 -9.49 5.35
CA GLY A 218 11.92 -10.53 5.78
C GLY A 218 11.32 -10.22 7.15
N GLY A 219 10.09 -10.64 7.37
CA GLY A 219 9.41 -10.38 8.64
C GLY A 219 7.90 -10.35 8.52
N VAL A 220 7.27 -9.60 9.42
CA VAL A 220 5.82 -9.38 9.43
C VAL A 220 5.48 -7.94 9.78
N PHE A 221 4.60 -7.35 8.97
CA PHE A 221 3.84 -6.15 9.29
C PHE A 221 2.41 -6.55 9.65
N ALA A 222 1.85 -5.96 10.70
CA ALA A 222 0.46 -6.11 11.06
C ALA A 222 -0.18 -4.77 11.44
N TYR A 223 -1.34 -4.48 10.88
CA TYR A 223 -2.29 -3.55 11.44
C TYR A 223 -3.56 -4.34 11.77
N PRO A 224 -3.68 -4.81 13.04
CA PRO A 224 -4.68 -5.79 13.40
C PRO A 224 -6.08 -5.20 13.53
N THR A 225 -7.07 -6.08 13.68
CA THR A 225 -8.36 -5.73 14.27
C THR A 225 -8.14 -5.06 15.63
N LEU A 226 -8.80 -3.93 15.85
CA LEU A 226 -8.77 -3.21 17.11
C LEU A 226 -10.13 -3.30 17.78
N GLU A 227 -10.18 -3.28 19.12
CA GLU A 227 -11.45 -3.20 19.86
C GLU A 227 -12.29 -1.97 19.44
N SER A 228 -11.60 -0.85 19.14
CA SER A 228 -12.23 0.39 18.66
C SER A 228 -12.52 0.41 17.16
N ALA A 229 -11.95 -0.51 16.38
CA ALA A 229 -12.12 -0.62 14.92
C ALA A 229 -12.14 -2.10 14.50
N PRO A 230 -13.25 -2.81 14.72
CA PRO A 230 -13.35 -4.24 14.43
C PRO A 230 -13.25 -4.56 12.93
N GLU A 231 -13.66 -3.64 12.07
CA GLU A 231 -13.54 -3.74 10.61
C GLU A 231 -12.10 -3.50 10.08
N GLY A 232 -11.16 -3.24 10.98
CA GLY A 232 -9.82 -2.81 10.61
C GLY A 232 -9.70 -1.29 10.45
N LYS A 233 -8.50 -0.82 10.11
CA LYS A 233 -8.25 0.61 9.95
C LYS A 233 -7.74 0.98 8.55
N LEU A 234 -6.97 0.13 7.93
CA LEU A 234 -6.40 0.36 6.60
C LEU A 234 -7.44 0.11 5.51
N ARG A 235 -7.30 0.81 4.39
CA ARG A 235 -8.24 0.72 3.26
C ARG A 235 -7.94 -0.50 2.41
N LEU A 236 -8.99 -1.28 2.12
CA LEU A 236 -8.83 -2.45 1.26
C LEU A 236 -8.32 -2.07 -0.13
N GLN A 237 -8.97 -1.07 -0.76
CA GLN A 237 -8.75 -0.74 -2.17
C GLN A 237 -7.46 0.03 -2.40
N PHE A 238 -7.13 0.97 -1.51
CA PHE A 238 -6.04 1.94 -1.71
C PHE A 238 -4.71 1.47 -1.13
N GLU A 239 -4.74 0.65 -0.08
CA GLU A 239 -3.57 0.24 0.70
C GLU A 239 -3.38 -1.28 0.69
N ALA A 240 -4.36 -2.04 1.19
CA ALA A 240 -4.22 -3.47 1.47
C ALA A 240 -4.06 -4.31 0.20
N ASN A 241 -4.87 -4.06 -0.84
CA ASN A 241 -4.82 -4.79 -2.09
C ASN A 241 -3.48 -4.59 -2.82
N PRO A 242 -3.02 -3.36 -3.14
CA PRO A 242 -1.76 -3.18 -3.85
C PRO A 242 -0.55 -3.67 -3.04
N MET A 243 -0.52 -3.45 -1.73
CA MET A 243 0.59 -3.94 -0.89
C MET A 243 0.55 -5.46 -0.71
N GLY A 244 -0.64 -6.05 -0.59
CA GLY A 244 -0.83 -7.51 -0.59
C GLY A 244 -0.36 -8.15 -1.89
N TYR A 245 -0.69 -7.54 -3.03
CA TYR A 245 -0.27 -8.01 -4.34
C TYR A 245 1.26 -8.00 -4.50
N ILE A 246 1.94 -6.93 -4.04
CA ILE A 246 3.40 -6.83 -4.06
C ILE A 246 4.04 -7.91 -3.17
N VAL A 247 3.54 -8.07 -1.94
CA VAL A 247 4.11 -9.05 -0.98
C VAL A 247 3.91 -10.49 -1.46
N GLU A 248 2.71 -10.83 -1.99
CA GLU A 248 2.46 -12.17 -2.54
C GLU A 248 3.28 -12.44 -3.80
N SER A 249 3.42 -11.45 -4.70
CA SER A 249 4.30 -11.54 -5.88
C SER A 249 5.77 -11.76 -5.50
N ALA A 250 6.20 -11.24 -4.34
CA ALA A 250 7.54 -11.47 -3.81
C ALA A 250 7.69 -12.80 -3.04
N GLY A 251 6.70 -13.69 -3.09
CA GLY A 251 6.71 -14.99 -2.42
C GLY A 251 6.33 -14.95 -0.93
N GLY A 252 5.80 -13.83 -0.45
CA GLY A 252 5.22 -13.69 0.88
C GLY A 252 3.75 -14.11 0.94
N LYS A 253 3.08 -13.71 2.02
CA LYS A 253 1.65 -13.94 2.23
C LYS A 253 0.99 -12.65 2.74
N SER A 254 -0.22 -12.37 2.24
CA SER A 254 -1.13 -11.37 2.77
C SER A 254 -2.31 -12.03 3.47
N SER A 255 -2.91 -11.36 4.46
CA SER A 255 -4.10 -11.89 5.15
C SER A 255 -4.93 -10.77 5.77
N ASP A 256 -6.25 -10.99 5.87
CA ASP A 256 -7.17 -10.22 6.72
C ASP A 256 -7.36 -10.87 8.11
N GLY A 257 -6.66 -11.98 8.35
CA GLY A 257 -6.79 -12.84 9.53
C GLY A 257 -7.47 -14.18 9.23
N GLU A 258 -8.19 -14.29 8.11
CA GLU A 258 -8.90 -15.49 7.69
C GLU A 258 -8.48 -15.99 6.29
N ARG A 259 -8.15 -15.05 5.41
CA ARG A 259 -7.84 -15.34 3.99
C ARG A 259 -6.86 -14.31 3.43
N SER A 260 -6.30 -14.59 2.24
CA SER A 260 -5.52 -13.59 1.49
C SER A 260 -6.37 -12.32 1.25
N LEU A 261 -5.76 -11.15 1.47
CA LEU A 261 -6.35 -9.85 1.16
C LEU A 261 -6.83 -9.77 -0.28
N LEU A 262 -6.11 -10.39 -1.22
CA LEU A 262 -6.46 -10.39 -2.64
C LEU A 262 -7.79 -11.13 -2.95
N GLY A 263 -8.28 -11.92 -2.00
CA GLY A 263 -9.54 -12.65 -2.11
C GLY A 263 -10.73 -11.95 -1.46
N VAL A 264 -10.52 -10.84 -0.76
CA VAL A 264 -11.58 -10.09 -0.08
C VAL A 264 -12.45 -9.39 -1.13
N GLU A 265 -13.78 -9.56 -1.00
CA GLU A 265 -14.77 -8.88 -1.83
C GLU A 265 -15.07 -7.51 -1.23
N PRO A 266 -14.81 -6.40 -1.92
CA PRO A 266 -15.21 -5.08 -1.44
C PRO A 266 -16.71 -4.85 -1.63
N ASP A 267 -17.34 -4.24 -0.64
CA ASP A 267 -18.71 -3.72 -0.74
C ASP A 267 -18.71 -2.23 -1.15
N ASP A 268 -17.65 -1.49 -0.76
CA ASP A 268 -17.46 -0.06 -1.03
C ASP A 268 -16.00 0.28 -1.35
N LEU A 269 -15.76 1.42 -2.02
CA LEU A 269 -14.41 1.92 -2.32
C LEU A 269 -13.56 2.16 -1.07
N HIS A 270 -14.21 2.59 0.03
CA HIS A 270 -13.55 2.97 1.27
C HIS A 270 -13.61 1.90 2.36
N ASP A 271 -13.92 0.65 1.98
CA ASP A 271 -13.90 -0.47 2.90
C ASP A 271 -12.56 -0.59 3.62
N ARG A 272 -12.63 -0.93 4.89
CA ARG A 272 -11.49 -1.15 5.75
C ARG A 272 -11.30 -2.63 6.04
N VAL A 273 -10.06 -2.99 6.35
CA VAL A 273 -9.68 -4.38 6.61
C VAL A 273 -8.51 -4.43 7.58
N PRO A 274 -8.42 -5.45 8.45
CA PRO A 274 -7.15 -5.76 9.12
C PRO A 274 -6.12 -6.19 8.09
N VAL A 275 -4.87 -5.79 8.27
CA VAL A 275 -3.80 -6.04 7.28
C VAL A 275 -2.64 -6.76 7.93
N TYR A 276 -2.30 -7.93 7.38
CA TYR A 276 -1.17 -8.75 7.78
C TYR A 276 -0.35 -9.11 6.55
N LEU A 277 0.93 -8.72 6.52
CA LEU A 277 1.81 -8.86 5.36
C LEU A 277 3.18 -9.37 5.77
N GLY A 278 3.71 -10.38 5.09
CA GLY A 278 5.08 -10.84 5.38
C GLY A 278 5.38 -12.28 4.97
N ASN A 279 6.36 -12.88 5.64
CA ASN A 279 6.75 -14.27 5.39
C ASN A 279 5.61 -15.23 5.78
N ALA A 280 5.31 -16.17 4.90
CA ALA A 280 4.17 -17.07 5.03
C ALA A 280 4.10 -17.77 6.40
N GLY A 281 5.23 -18.26 6.92
CA GLY A 281 5.23 -18.94 8.22
C GLY A 281 4.85 -18.04 9.41
N LEU A 282 5.09 -16.72 9.34
CA LEU A 282 4.67 -15.77 10.37
C LEU A 282 3.17 -15.44 10.22
N ILE A 283 2.69 -15.32 8.99
CA ILE A 283 1.26 -15.09 8.72
C ILE A 283 0.42 -16.33 9.07
N ASP A 284 0.87 -17.56 8.76
CA ASP A 284 0.17 -18.79 9.13
C ASP A 284 0.01 -18.91 10.66
N ARG A 285 1.05 -18.53 11.43
CA ARG A 285 0.98 -18.50 12.91
C ARG A 285 -0.02 -17.46 13.41
N LEU A 286 -0.08 -16.30 12.75
CA LEU A 286 -1.05 -15.25 13.07
C LEU A 286 -2.48 -15.73 12.82
N GLU A 287 -2.77 -16.26 11.63
CA GLU A 287 -4.11 -16.78 11.30
C GLU A 287 -4.55 -17.86 12.30
N ALA A 288 -3.65 -18.79 12.67
CA ALA A 288 -3.94 -19.80 13.68
C ALA A 288 -4.25 -19.20 15.06
N ALA A 289 -3.62 -18.10 15.44
CA ALA A 289 -3.87 -17.42 16.69
C ALA A 289 -5.22 -16.71 16.71
N VAL A 290 -5.57 -15.99 15.64
CA VAL A 290 -6.82 -15.20 15.57
C VAL A 290 -8.06 -16.08 15.27
N ASP A 291 -7.91 -17.23 14.57
CA ASP A 291 -9.02 -18.19 14.33
C ASP A 291 -9.36 -19.02 15.57
N GLY A 292 -8.40 -19.26 16.46
CA GLY A 292 -8.59 -20.03 17.70
C GLY A 292 -9.50 -19.40 18.75
N GLY A 293 -9.92 -18.14 18.54
CA GLY A 293 -10.83 -17.39 19.42
C GLY A 293 -12.32 -17.46 19.04
N LYS A 294 -12.67 -18.16 17.95
CA LYS A 294 -14.07 -18.31 17.49
C LYS A 294 -14.77 -19.55 18.03
#